data_2eda00971a623b2ff7dd741d73f271e6
#
_entry.id   2eda00971a623b2ff7dd741d73f271e6
#
_cell.length_a   1.000
_cell.length_b   1.000
_cell.length_c   1.000
_cell.angle_alpha   90.00
_cell.angle_beta   90.00
_cell.angle_gamma   90.00
#
_symmetry.space_group_name_H-M   'P 1'
#
loop_
_entity.id
_entity.type
_entity.pdbx_description
1 polymer ?
#
loop_
_entity_poly.entity_id
_entity_poly.type
_entity_poly.pdbx_seq_one_letter_code
_entity_poly.pdbx_strand_id
1 'polypeptide(L)'
;MKQENLNKIIELRHLLHSSPEISNHEIHTREIIKNFISENMPEYEIHDEGGWLYCLKDFKEGRKTIVLRADHDAILNSNGVPFHGCGHDGHTAILLGAMLEAENVDKNVIYLFQAAEENGAGAPMCEPLFKKYKVDEVYGLHNMPGLKKNVVYYRPETVMCASVGYRISLKGVQSHASEPEKGLNPVYELAKFAESIEPLSKFYGYKPFKFKDYSFTNLAMITIINLSVGSLNFGISPANGEISLTMRAAKENELKMLEEYVRRYFDNLKDKFEVHIEEFDRFDENYSDPKLVEETIKRIDGLEYLPEPIRASEDFGFYKQFAPCMFFFVGMGDCPSLHNDLYKFDDDIIETGVELFKKICR
;
A
#
# COMPACT_ATOMS: atom_id res chain seq x y z
N MET A 1 -14.42 22.84 -9.06
CA MET A 1 -13.08 23.49 -9.09
C MET A 1 -13.05 24.62 -10.10
N LYS A 2 -12.24 25.70 -9.90
CA LYS A 2 -12.07 26.74 -10.93
C LYS A 2 -11.25 26.19 -12.10
N GLN A 3 -11.63 26.51 -13.35
CA GLN A 3 -10.93 25.97 -14.53
C GLN A 3 -9.44 26.34 -14.58
N GLU A 4 -9.07 27.53 -14.16
CA GLU A 4 -7.66 27.96 -14.09
C GLU A 4 -6.86 27.08 -13.13
N ASN A 5 -7.42 26.75 -11.95
CA ASN A 5 -6.76 25.90 -10.98
C ASN A 5 -6.69 24.45 -11.45
N LEU A 6 -7.74 23.95 -12.12
CA LEU A 6 -7.71 22.61 -12.71
C LEU A 6 -6.59 22.49 -13.75
N ASN A 7 -6.43 23.48 -14.63
CA ASN A 7 -5.35 23.47 -15.61
C ASN A 7 -3.96 23.46 -14.96
N LYS A 8 -3.74 24.27 -13.92
CA LYS A 8 -2.49 24.28 -13.16
C LYS A 8 -2.19 22.91 -12.51
N ILE A 9 -3.21 22.25 -11.99
CA ILE A 9 -3.05 20.93 -11.33
C ILE A 9 -2.77 19.84 -12.37
N ILE A 10 -3.39 19.89 -13.54
CA ILE A 10 -3.09 18.96 -14.64
C ILE A 10 -1.66 19.16 -15.14
N GLU A 11 -1.21 20.39 -15.31
CA GLU A 11 0.18 20.69 -15.70
C GLU A 11 1.17 20.18 -14.64
N LEU A 12 0.88 20.39 -13.36
CA LEU A 12 1.68 19.86 -12.28
C LEU A 12 1.74 18.32 -12.29
N ARG A 13 0.58 17.63 -12.46
CA ARG A 13 0.53 16.18 -12.57
C ARG A 13 1.39 15.68 -13.72
N HIS A 14 1.36 16.36 -14.89
CA HIS A 14 2.21 16.02 -16.02
C HIS A 14 3.70 16.21 -15.70
N LEU A 15 4.06 17.24 -14.93
CA LEU A 15 5.42 17.46 -14.49
C LEU A 15 5.89 16.33 -13.56
N LEU A 16 5.09 15.95 -12.56
CA LEU A 16 5.36 14.82 -11.67
C LEU A 16 5.49 13.53 -12.49
N HIS A 17 4.56 13.28 -13.41
CA HIS A 17 4.57 12.10 -14.27
C HIS A 17 5.83 11.96 -15.12
N SER A 18 6.41 13.07 -15.55
CA SER A 18 7.64 13.09 -16.35
C SER A 18 8.92 12.86 -15.56
N SER A 19 8.83 12.84 -14.22
CA SER A 19 9.97 12.75 -13.31
C SER A 19 9.74 11.69 -12.22
N PRO A 20 9.42 10.44 -12.59
CA PRO A 20 9.07 9.40 -11.63
C PRO A 20 10.30 8.98 -10.82
N GLU A 21 10.14 8.87 -9.50
CA GLU A 21 11.17 8.41 -8.57
C GLU A 21 10.60 7.25 -7.74
N ILE A 22 11.38 6.17 -7.62
CA ILE A 22 10.95 4.99 -6.86
C ILE A 22 11.00 5.25 -5.35
N SER A 23 10.29 4.41 -4.60
CA SER A 23 10.21 4.46 -3.13
C SER A 23 11.56 4.73 -2.46
N ASN A 24 11.59 5.68 -1.52
CA ASN A 24 12.77 6.18 -0.79
C ASN A 24 13.77 7.00 -1.62
N HIS A 25 13.47 7.34 -2.87
CA HIS A 25 14.33 8.15 -3.74
C HIS A 25 13.63 9.42 -4.26
N GLU A 26 12.47 9.80 -3.73
CA GLU A 26 11.56 10.85 -4.17
C GLU A 26 12.08 12.26 -3.77
N ILE A 27 13.29 12.59 -4.20
CA ILE A 27 13.94 13.88 -3.89
C ILE A 27 13.38 14.99 -4.77
N HIS A 28 13.38 14.77 -6.08
CA HIS A 28 12.92 15.74 -7.06
C HIS A 28 11.40 15.94 -6.99
N THR A 29 10.67 14.86 -6.78
CA THR A 29 9.21 14.89 -6.56
C THR A 29 8.84 15.82 -5.41
N ARG A 30 9.53 15.72 -4.26
CA ARG A 30 9.30 16.63 -3.12
C ARG A 30 9.65 18.09 -3.44
N GLU A 31 10.72 18.34 -4.21
CA GLU A 31 11.06 19.70 -4.65
C GLU A 31 9.97 20.30 -5.55
N ILE A 32 9.41 19.51 -6.48
CA ILE A 32 8.28 19.95 -7.33
C ILE A 32 7.09 20.33 -6.44
N ILE A 33 6.72 19.50 -5.46
CA ILE A 33 5.61 19.76 -4.55
C ILE A 33 5.86 21.05 -3.76
N LYS A 34 7.04 21.23 -3.14
CA LYS A 34 7.40 22.42 -2.36
C LYS A 34 7.37 23.68 -3.20
N ASN A 35 7.94 23.64 -4.40
CA ASN A 35 7.95 24.78 -5.31
C ASN A 35 6.53 25.20 -5.70
N PHE A 36 5.69 24.23 -6.07
CA PHE A 36 4.29 24.52 -6.42
C PHE A 36 3.53 25.17 -5.27
N ILE A 37 3.71 24.69 -4.03
CA ILE A 37 3.07 25.26 -2.83
C ILE A 37 3.60 26.68 -2.58
N SER A 38 4.90 26.87 -2.61
CA SER A 38 5.52 28.18 -2.35
C SER A 38 5.08 29.25 -3.35
N GLU A 39 4.90 28.88 -4.62
CA GLU A 39 4.51 29.80 -5.70
C GLU A 39 3.01 30.13 -5.69
N ASN A 40 2.16 29.15 -5.37
CA ASN A 40 0.71 29.29 -5.54
C ASN A 40 -0.07 29.42 -4.22
N MET A 41 0.55 29.04 -3.08
CA MET A 41 -0.11 28.96 -1.76
C MET A 41 0.87 29.36 -0.64
N PRO A 42 1.48 30.56 -0.69
CA PRO A 42 2.54 30.96 0.25
C PRO A 42 2.10 31.10 1.70
N GLU A 43 0.78 31.03 1.96
CA GLU A 43 0.22 31.05 3.32
C GLU A 43 0.35 29.71 4.06
N TYR A 44 0.76 28.63 3.38
CA TYR A 44 0.97 27.32 4.01
C TYR A 44 2.41 27.20 4.54
N GLU A 45 2.52 26.71 5.77
CA GLU A 45 3.80 26.27 6.33
C GLU A 45 4.14 24.89 5.78
N ILE A 46 5.33 24.76 5.18
CA ILE A 46 5.84 23.50 4.65
C ILE A 46 6.82 22.90 5.66
N HIS A 47 6.56 21.67 6.09
CA HIS A 47 7.43 20.88 6.95
C HIS A 47 7.99 19.71 6.13
N ASP A 48 9.27 19.81 5.74
CA ASP A 48 9.99 18.76 5.00
C ASP A 48 10.80 17.91 5.99
N GLU A 49 10.42 16.65 6.13
CA GLU A 49 11.00 15.70 7.08
C GLU A 49 12.05 14.78 6.43
N GLY A 50 12.54 15.15 5.24
CA GLY A 50 13.64 14.47 4.57
C GLY A 50 13.24 13.30 3.66
N GLY A 51 12.11 12.65 3.85
CA GLY A 51 11.54 11.61 2.97
C GLY A 51 10.10 11.92 2.59
N TRP A 52 9.37 12.55 3.49
CA TRP A 52 7.99 12.96 3.37
C TRP A 52 7.83 14.42 3.80
N LEU A 53 6.71 15.03 3.47
CA LEU A 53 6.42 16.39 3.90
C LEU A 53 4.94 16.56 4.25
N TYR A 54 4.65 17.58 5.07
CA TYR A 54 3.27 17.99 5.33
C TYR A 54 3.14 19.50 5.34
N CYS A 55 1.93 19.95 5.07
CA CYS A 55 1.60 21.37 5.04
C CYS A 55 0.37 21.66 5.88
N LEU A 56 0.37 22.84 6.50
CA LEU A 56 -0.75 23.34 7.27
C LEU A 56 -0.78 24.87 7.23
N LYS A 57 -1.93 25.48 7.50
CA LYS A 57 -2.06 26.91 7.71
C LYS A 57 -2.97 27.18 8.91
N ASP A 58 -2.71 28.29 9.62
CA ASP A 58 -3.58 28.78 10.71
C ASP A 58 -3.93 27.71 11.77
N PHE A 59 -2.95 26.83 12.10
CA PHE A 59 -3.17 25.78 13.09
C PHE A 59 -3.54 26.37 14.45
N LYS A 60 -4.64 25.90 15.03
CA LYS A 60 -5.13 26.34 16.35
C LYS A 60 -5.31 25.14 17.26
N GLU A 61 -4.64 25.20 18.39
CA GLU A 61 -4.78 24.19 19.44
C GLU A 61 -6.26 24.08 19.90
N GLY A 62 -6.71 22.85 20.13
CA GLY A 62 -8.10 22.57 20.56
C GLY A 62 -9.15 22.48 19.45
N ARG A 63 -8.81 22.82 18.20
CA ARG A 63 -9.67 22.53 17.05
C ARG A 63 -9.54 21.06 16.63
N LYS A 64 -10.62 20.51 16.08
CA LYS A 64 -10.60 19.20 15.41
C LYS A 64 -9.52 19.21 14.31
N THR A 65 -8.64 18.23 14.33
CA THR A 65 -7.54 18.11 13.37
C THR A 65 -7.75 16.91 12.47
N ILE A 66 -7.78 17.14 11.16
CA ILE A 66 -7.87 16.10 10.16
C ILE A 66 -6.61 16.06 9.31
N VAL A 67 -6.24 14.86 8.86
CA VAL A 67 -5.14 14.65 7.92
C VAL A 67 -5.73 14.18 6.59
N LEU A 68 -5.35 14.84 5.50
CA LEU A 68 -5.58 14.37 4.13
C LEU A 68 -4.25 13.89 3.59
N ARG A 69 -4.17 12.64 3.12
CA ARG A 69 -2.93 12.00 2.66
C ARG A 69 -2.97 11.71 1.17
N ALA A 70 -1.85 11.97 0.53
CA ALA A 70 -1.49 11.41 -0.77
C ALA A 70 -0.08 10.84 -0.73
N ASP A 71 0.14 9.75 -1.44
CA ASP A 71 1.44 9.19 -1.75
C ASP A 71 2.05 9.87 -2.99
N HIS A 72 3.38 9.69 -3.22
CA HIS A 72 4.03 10.34 -4.35
C HIS A 72 5.20 9.55 -4.98
N ASP A 73 5.41 8.31 -4.59
CA ASP A 73 6.43 7.44 -5.17
C ASP A 73 5.98 6.79 -6.50
N ALA A 74 6.92 6.16 -7.20
CA ALA A 74 6.73 5.45 -8.44
C ALA A 74 7.28 4.03 -8.36
N ILE A 75 6.96 3.21 -9.36
CA ILE A 75 7.44 1.82 -9.50
C ILE A 75 8.35 1.67 -10.72
N LEU A 76 8.96 0.50 -10.86
CA LEU A 76 9.68 0.10 -12.06
C LEU A 76 8.73 -0.60 -13.05
N ASN A 77 8.81 -0.23 -14.32
CA ASN A 77 8.14 -0.95 -15.40
C ASN A 77 8.86 -2.28 -15.73
N SER A 78 8.33 -3.05 -16.68
CA SER A 78 8.90 -4.34 -17.10
C SER A 78 10.35 -4.26 -17.64
N ASN A 79 10.82 -3.07 -18.01
CA ASN A 79 12.19 -2.81 -18.47
C ASN A 79 13.10 -2.26 -17.36
N GLY A 80 12.63 -2.17 -16.12
CA GLY A 80 13.38 -1.62 -15.00
C GLY A 80 13.51 -0.09 -15.01
N VAL A 81 12.62 0.61 -15.70
CA VAL A 81 12.60 2.08 -15.75
C VAL A 81 11.51 2.61 -14.82
N PRO A 82 11.79 3.63 -13.99
CA PRO A 82 10.76 4.26 -13.16
C PRO A 82 9.59 4.81 -13.98
N PHE A 83 8.36 4.59 -13.50
CA PHE A 83 7.15 5.17 -14.09
C PHE A 83 6.03 5.22 -13.05
N HIS A 84 5.08 6.17 -13.17
CA HIS A 84 3.92 6.27 -12.30
C HIS A 84 2.83 5.25 -12.70
N GLY A 85 3.12 3.96 -12.45
CA GLY A 85 2.25 2.84 -12.79
C GLY A 85 1.09 2.62 -11.82
N CYS A 86 1.07 3.34 -10.69
CA CYS A 86 -0.01 3.28 -9.68
C CYS A 86 -0.86 4.56 -9.64
N GLY A 87 -0.35 5.70 -10.16
CA GLY A 87 -1.10 6.95 -10.23
C GLY A 87 -0.86 7.89 -9.06
N HIS A 88 0.21 7.71 -8.30
CA HIS A 88 0.54 8.57 -7.15
C HIS A 88 0.85 10.02 -7.54
N ASP A 89 1.30 10.28 -8.78
CA ASP A 89 1.35 11.61 -9.37
C ASP A 89 -0.04 12.29 -9.41
N GLY A 90 -1.07 11.51 -9.71
CA GLY A 90 -2.47 11.96 -9.67
C GLY A 90 -2.99 12.18 -8.25
N HIS A 91 -2.65 11.30 -7.29
CA HIS A 91 -3.03 11.49 -5.88
C HIS A 91 -2.42 12.77 -5.30
N THR A 92 -1.13 12.98 -5.54
CA THR A 92 -0.42 14.21 -5.17
C THR A 92 -1.07 15.44 -5.80
N ALA A 93 -1.41 15.39 -7.09
CA ALA A 93 -2.09 16.48 -7.80
C ALA A 93 -3.48 16.76 -7.20
N ILE A 94 -4.26 15.73 -6.87
CA ILE A 94 -5.57 15.87 -6.21
C ILE A 94 -5.42 16.55 -4.85
N LEU A 95 -4.44 16.16 -4.04
CA LEU A 95 -4.21 16.77 -2.73
C LEU A 95 -3.79 18.24 -2.85
N LEU A 96 -2.90 18.58 -3.77
CA LEU A 96 -2.51 19.97 -4.07
C LEU A 96 -3.68 20.78 -4.62
N GLY A 97 -4.54 20.18 -5.43
CA GLY A 97 -5.79 20.79 -5.89
C GLY A 97 -6.76 21.10 -4.75
N ALA A 98 -6.87 20.22 -3.77
CA ALA A 98 -7.67 20.43 -2.59
C ALA A 98 -7.09 21.56 -1.71
N MET A 99 -5.77 21.69 -1.59
CA MET A 99 -5.10 22.81 -0.92
C MET A 99 -5.37 24.14 -1.63
N LEU A 100 -5.23 24.16 -2.97
CA LEU A 100 -5.41 25.37 -3.79
C LEU A 100 -6.87 25.90 -3.76
N GLU A 101 -7.84 24.99 -3.61
CA GLU A 101 -9.27 25.28 -3.52
C GLU A 101 -9.78 25.32 -2.07
N ALA A 102 -8.87 25.28 -1.07
CA ALA A 102 -9.27 25.19 0.33
C ALA A 102 -10.03 26.44 0.79
N GLU A 103 -11.19 26.20 1.39
CA GLU A 103 -12.00 27.22 2.05
C GLU A 103 -11.59 27.37 3.52
N ASN A 104 -11.97 28.49 4.14
CA ASN A 104 -11.81 28.64 5.58
C ASN A 104 -12.82 27.74 6.30
N VAL A 105 -12.30 26.79 7.08
CA VAL A 105 -13.09 25.85 7.87
C VAL A 105 -12.71 25.93 9.35
N ASP A 106 -13.61 25.54 10.23
CA ASP A 106 -13.33 25.51 11.68
C ASP A 106 -12.69 24.18 12.10
N LYS A 107 -11.67 23.74 11.34
CA LYS A 107 -10.85 22.56 11.59
C LYS A 107 -9.40 22.90 11.27
N ASN A 108 -8.46 22.18 11.88
CA ASN A 108 -7.09 22.13 11.39
C ASN A 108 -7.05 21.05 10.28
N VAL A 109 -6.49 21.40 9.14
CA VAL A 109 -6.26 20.47 8.05
C VAL A 109 -4.78 20.33 7.82
N ILE A 110 -4.25 19.13 7.96
CA ILE A 110 -2.87 18.77 7.64
C ILE A 110 -2.88 18.01 6.31
N TYR A 111 -2.17 18.52 5.34
CA TYR A 111 -1.99 17.89 4.04
C TYR A 111 -0.67 17.13 4.05
N LEU A 112 -0.75 15.79 4.03
CA LEU A 112 0.37 14.88 4.15
C LEU A 112 0.73 14.31 2.79
N PHE A 113 1.97 14.55 2.33
CA PHE A 113 2.57 13.99 1.12
C PHE A 113 3.56 12.91 1.54
N GLN A 114 3.19 11.67 1.34
CA GLN A 114 3.90 10.50 1.82
C GLN A 114 4.75 9.88 0.72
N ALA A 115 5.99 9.52 1.03
CA ALA A 115 6.87 8.72 0.18
C ALA A 115 6.65 7.22 0.38
N ALA A 116 7.28 6.39 -0.44
CA ALA A 116 7.55 4.97 -0.21
C ALA A 116 6.31 4.12 0.16
N GLU A 117 5.16 4.36 -0.50
CA GLU A 117 3.97 3.55 -0.34
C GLU A 117 4.20 2.14 -0.87
N GLU A 118 4.79 1.98 -2.05
CA GLU A 118 4.90 0.74 -2.81
C GLU A 118 5.73 -0.36 -2.11
N ASN A 119 6.50 -0.02 -1.09
CA ASN A 119 7.24 -0.98 -0.26
C ASN A 119 6.75 -1.04 1.20
N GLY A 120 5.66 -0.36 1.54
CA GLY A 120 5.06 -0.35 2.87
C GLY A 120 5.84 0.44 3.93
N ALA A 121 6.88 1.18 3.55
CA ALA A 121 7.73 1.91 4.49
C ALA A 121 7.25 3.34 4.76
N GLY A 122 6.44 3.91 3.89
CA GLY A 122 6.10 5.34 3.89
C GLY A 122 5.24 5.77 5.06
N ALA A 123 4.14 5.09 5.30
CA ALA A 123 3.25 5.46 6.41
C ALA A 123 3.93 5.36 7.79
N PRO A 124 4.76 4.32 8.09
CA PRO A 124 5.57 4.29 9.31
C PRO A 124 6.53 5.49 9.45
N MET A 125 7.11 5.99 8.36
CA MET A 125 7.97 7.18 8.40
C MET A 125 7.22 8.42 8.88
N CYS A 126 5.90 8.50 8.67
CA CYS A 126 5.06 9.62 9.06
C CYS A 126 4.60 9.59 10.53
N GLU A 127 4.95 8.55 11.31
CA GLU A 127 4.58 8.44 12.73
C GLU A 127 4.90 9.71 13.56
N PRO A 128 6.03 10.44 13.35
CA PRO A 128 6.35 11.65 14.10
C PRO A 128 5.27 12.74 14.01
N LEU A 129 4.53 12.83 12.90
CA LEU A 129 3.43 13.78 12.75
C LEU A 129 2.33 13.53 13.79
N PHE A 130 1.97 12.26 14.02
CA PHE A 130 0.92 11.85 14.96
C PHE A 130 1.36 11.96 16.42
N LYS A 131 2.67 11.95 16.68
CA LYS A 131 3.23 12.28 18.01
C LYS A 131 3.23 13.78 18.28
N LYS A 132 3.37 14.60 17.22
CA LYS A 132 3.41 16.07 17.32
C LYS A 132 2.02 16.68 17.42
N TYR A 133 1.07 16.16 16.67
CA TYR A 133 -0.31 16.67 16.61
C TYR A 133 -1.29 15.61 17.09
N LYS A 134 -2.29 16.06 17.90
CA LYS A 134 -3.45 15.23 18.17
C LYS A 134 -4.34 15.22 16.92
N VAL A 135 -4.31 14.12 16.17
CA VAL A 135 -5.13 13.91 14.98
C VAL A 135 -6.44 13.23 15.38
N ASP A 136 -7.56 13.73 14.88
CA ASP A 136 -8.89 13.18 15.15
C ASP A 136 -9.40 12.26 14.02
N GLU A 137 -8.97 12.52 12.75
CA GLU A 137 -9.38 11.73 11.59
C GLU A 137 -8.30 11.75 10.51
N VAL A 138 -8.16 10.64 9.77
CA VAL A 138 -7.24 10.52 8.62
C VAL A 138 -8.00 10.05 7.40
N TYR A 139 -7.78 10.71 6.27
CA TYR A 139 -8.42 10.40 5.00
C TYR A 139 -7.40 10.21 3.89
N GLY A 140 -7.60 9.19 3.06
CA GLY A 140 -6.84 8.95 1.85
C GLY A 140 -7.74 8.52 0.71
N LEU A 141 -7.22 8.54 -0.49
CA LEU A 141 -7.89 8.01 -1.68
C LEU A 141 -6.91 7.33 -2.62
N HIS A 142 -7.42 6.43 -3.45
CA HIS A 142 -6.68 5.83 -4.54
C HIS A 142 -7.54 5.80 -5.81
N ASN A 143 -6.94 6.01 -6.96
CA ASN A 143 -7.58 5.79 -8.25
C ASN A 143 -7.76 4.29 -8.53
N MET A 144 -8.87 3.87 -9.11
CA MET A 144 -9.13 2.45 -9.31
C MET A 144 -9.66 2.14 -10.72
N PRO A 145 -8.82 1.50 -11.58
CA PRO A 145 -9.27 0.89 -12.83
C PRO A 145 -10.41 -0.11 -12.62
N GLY A 146 -11.34 -0.16 -13.56
CA GLY A 146 -12.49 -1.09 -13.52
C GLY A 146 -13.68 -0.61 -12.70
N LEU A 147 -13.54 0.42 -11.87
CA LEU A 147 -14.67 1.10 -11.23
C LEU A 147 -15.19 2.24 -12.13
N LYS A 148 -16.50 2.52 -12.05
CA LYS A 148 -17.13 3.54 -12.89
C LYS A 148 -16.45 4.90 -12.75
N LYS A 149 -16.05 5.47 -13.88
CA LYS A 149 -15.30 6.74 -13.94
C LYS A 149 -16.03 7.88 -13.23
N ASN A 150 -15.28 8.69 -12.50
CA ASN A 150 -15.79 9.85 -11.74
C ASN A 150 -16.80 9.51 -10.63
N VAL A 151 -16.80 8.26 -10.17
CA VAL A 151 -17.57 7.83 -9.01
C VAL A 151 -16.59 7.56 -7.85
N VAL A 152 -16.95 8.05 -6.67
CA VAL A 152 -16.19 7.82 -5.43
C VAL A 152 -16.81 6.64 -4.69
N TYR A 153 -15.97 5.65 -4.37
CA TYR A 153 -16.38 4.46 -3.63
C TYR A 153 -15.84 4.48 -2.22
N TYR A 154 -16.61 3.93 -1.31
CA TYR A 154 -16.24 3.74 0.09
C TYR A 154 -16.60 2.35 0.58
N ARG A 155 -15.93 1.92 1.63
CA ARG A 155 -16.24 0.69 2.35
C ARG A 155 -15.91 0.85 3.83
N PRO A 156 -16.80 0.46 4.78
CA PRO A 156 -16.45 0.31 6.17
C PRO A 156 -15.63 -0.95 6.40
N GLU A 157 -14.89 -0.99 7.50
CA GLU A 157 -14.01 -2.10 7.88
C GLU A 157 -12.86 -2.30 6.87
N THR A 158 -12.51 -3.53 6.53
CA THR A 158 -11.44 -3.86 5.60
C THR A 158 -11.71 -3.29 4.22
N VAL A 159 -10.86 -2.38 3.78
CA VAL A 159 -10.88 -1.76 2.44
C VAL A 159 -9.91 -2.45 1.50
N MET A 160 -8.68 -2.67 1.97
CA MET A 160 -7.64 -3.43 1.27
C MET A 160 -6.96 -4.40 2.24
N CYS A 161 -6.40 -5.47 1.70
CA CYS A 161 -5.86 -6.57 2.49
C CYS A 161 -4.55 -6.23 3.19
N ALA A 162 -4.32 -6.84 4.36
CA ALA A 162 -2.99 -6.93 4.93
C ALA A 162 -2.12 -7.90 4.12
N SER A 163 -0.82 -7.63 4.00
CA SER A 163 0.12 -8.54 3.34
C SER A 163 1.53 -8.46 3.90
N VAL A 164 2.32 -9.50 3.65
CA VAL A 164 3.75 -9.56 3.97
C VAL A 164 4.47 -10.54 3.06
N GLY A 165 5.66 -10.17 2.62
CA GLY A 165 6.58 -11.04 1.90
C GLY A 165 7.53 -11.76 2.86
N TYR A 166 7.78 -13.04 2.63
CA TYR A 166 8.81 -13.80 3.33
C TYR A 166 9.79 -14.40 2.33
N ARG A 167 11.09 -14.27 2.62
CA ARG A 167 12.16 -15.05 2.02
C ARG A 167 12.70 -16.01 3.07
N ILE A 168 12.65 -17.30 2.79
CA ILE A 168 13.00 -18.36 3.73
C ILE A 168 14.11 -19.17 3.11
N SER A 169 15.30 -19.16 3.74
CA SER A 169 16.48 -19.89 3.31
C SER A 169 16.71 -21.10 4.22
N LEU A 170 17.00 -22.23 3.60
CA LEU A 170 17.44 -23.46 4.25
C LEU A 170 18.86 -23.79 3.84
N LYS A 171 19.73 -24.05 4.84
CA LYS A 171 21.08 -24.57 4.60
C LYS A 171 21.26 -25.89 5.30
N GLY A 172 21.52 -26.92 4.51
CA GLY A 172 21.82 -28.27 4.94
C GLY A 172 23.29 -28.62 4.72
N VAL A 173 23.56 -29.81 4.15
CA VAL A 173 24.94 -30.33 3.92
C VAL A 173 25.09 -30.76 2.47
N GLN A 174 26.09 -30.24 1.78
CA GLN A 174 26.42 -30.62 0.42
C GLN A 174 27.05 -32.02 0.37
N SER A 175 26.76 -32.79 -0.67
CA SER A 175 27.44 -34.07 -0.94
C SER A 175 27.68 -34.27 -2.43
N HIS A 176 28.41 -35.33 -2.77
CA HIS A 176 28.50 -35.76 -4.16
C HIS A 176 27.15 -36.32 -4.62
N ALA A 177 26.75 -36.04 -5.85
CA ALA A 177 25.47 -36.49 -6.37
C ALA A 177 25.27 -38.01 -6.39
N SER A 178 26.40 -38.82 -6.42
CA SER A 178 26.32 -40.28 -6.29
C SER A 178 26.21 -40.78 -4.84
N GLU A 179 26.36 -39.89 -3.85
CA GLU A 179 26.31 -40.22 -2.41
C GLU A 179 25.35 -39.25 -1.68
N PRO A 180 24.09 -39.16 -2.13
CA PRO A 180 23.16 -38.19 -1.59
C PRO A 180 22.83 -38.37 -0.09
N GLU A 181 22.99 -39.61 0.41
CA GLU A 181 22.79 -39.96 1.83
C GLU A 181 23.85 -39.36 2.77
N LYS A 182 24.99 -38.86 2.24
CA LYS A 182 26.00 -38.13 3.01
C LYS A 182 25.71 -36.64 3.14
N GLY A 183 24.72 -36.16 2.41
CA GLY A 183 24.29 -34.76 2.41
C GLY A 183 22.96 -34.56 3.10
N LEU A 184 22.54 -33.28 3.15
CA LEU A 184 21.22 -32.88 3.59
C LEU A 184 20.71 -31.84 2.60
N ASN A 185 19.95 -32.30 1.61
CA ASN A 185 19.44 -31.46 0.53
C ASN A 185 18.10 -30.83 0.92
N PRO A 186 17.95 -29.49 0.91
CA PRO A 186 16.73 -28.80 1.30
C PRO A 186 15.56 -28.95 0.31
N VAL A 187 15.81 -29.46 -0.91
CA VAL A 187 14.80 -29.53 -1.98
C VAL A 187 13.53 -30.24 -1.54
N TYR A 188 13.67 -31.34 -0.80
CA TYR A 188 12.52 -32.15 -0.40
C TYR A 188 11.62 -31.47 0.63
N GLU A 189 12.21 -30.73 1.57
CA GLU A 189 11.43 -30.00 2.57
C GLU A 189 10.77 -28.76 1.96
N LEU A 190 11.45 -28.04 1.06
CA LEU A 190 10.88 -26.91 0.33
C LEU A 190 9.75 -27.37 -0.62
N ALA A 191 9.92 -28.49 -1.33
CA ALA A 191 8.87 -29.05 -2.19
C ALA A 191 7.64 -29.49 -1.38
N LYS A 192 7.83 -30.18 -0.24
CA LYS A 192 6.72 -30.58 0.65
C LYS A 192 5.98 -29.35 1.20
N PHE A 193 6.72 -28.30 1.57
CA PHE A 193 6.09 -27.06 2.02
C PHE A 193 5.27 -26.44 0.88
N ALA A 194 5.85 -26.28 -0.31
CA ALA A 194 5.17 -25.72 -1.48
C ALA A 194 3.88 -26.51 -1.81
N GLU A 195 3.93 -27.85 -1.83
CA GLU A 195 2.76 -28.69 -2.00
C GLU A 195 1.72 -28.49 -0.89
N SER A 196 2.18 -28.34 0.36
CA SER A 196 1.30 -28.19 1.52
C SER A 196 0.47 -26.92 1.52
N ILE A 197 0.95 -25.84 0.87
CA ILE A 197 0.27 -24.55 0.77
C ILE A 197 -0.45 -24.32 -0.56
N GLU A 198 -0.37 -25.28 -1.52
CA GLU A 198 -1.06 -25.19 -2.81
C GLU A 198 -2.56 -24.83 -2.67
N PRO A 199 -3.31 -25.34 -1.69
CA PRO A 199 -4.70 -24.92 -1.49
C PRO A 199 -4.85 -23.43 -1.18
N LEU A 200 -3.87 -22.79 -0.53
CA LEU A 200 -3.89 -21.35 -0.23
C LEU A 200 -3.50 -20.47 -1.42
N SER A 201 -3.01 -21.03 -2.53
CA SER A 201 -2.72 -20.30 -3.76
C SER A 201 -3.96 -19.94 -4.57
N LYS A 202 -5.14 -20.44 -4.16
CA LYS A 202 -6.41 -20.29 -4.88
C LYS A 202 -7.29 -19.24 -4.20
N PHE A 203 -7.97 -18.46 -5.02
CA PHE A 203 -8.97 -17.52 -4.54
C PHE A 203 -10.32 -18.21 -4.32
N TYR A 204 -10.75 -18.30 -3.07
CA TYR A 204 -12.05 -18.91 -2.70
C TYR A 204 -13.17 -17.88 -2.54
N GLY A 205 -12.94 -16.62 -2.86
CA GLY A 205 -13.86 -15.50 -2.62
C GLY A 205 -13.70 -14.91 -1.21
N TYR A 206 -14.57 -13.96 -0.90
CA TYR A 206 -14.59 -13.25 0.40
C TYR A 206 -15.55 -13.94 1.37
N LYS A 207 -15.32 -15.21 1.65
CA LYS A 207 -16.18 -16.05 2.49
C LYS A 207 -15.37 -16.94 3.42
N PRO A 208 -15.96 -17.42 4.52
CA PRO A 208 -15.28 -18.31 5.45
C PRO A 208 -14.81 -19.61 4.78
N PHE A 209 -13.62 -20.06 5.13
CA PHE A 209 -13.07 -21.35 4.74
C PHE A 209 -12.13 -21.91 5.83
N LYS A 210 -11.75 -23.17 5.67
CA LYS A 210 -10.78 -23.83 6.56
C LYS A 210 -9.56 -24.30 5.77
N PHE A 211 -8.41 -24.14 6.41
CA PHE A 211 -7.16 -24.74 5.95
C PHE A 211 -6.47 -25.40 7.13
N LYS A 212 -6.37 -26.73 7.10
CA LYS A 212 -5.91 -27.55 8.23
C LYS A 212 -6.66 -27.17 9.53
N ASP A 213 -5.93 -26.80 10.59
CA ASP A 213 -6.50 -26.41 11.88
C ASP A 213 -6.90 -24.93 11.95
N TYR A 214 -6.63 -24.15 10.89
CA TYR A 214 -6.96 -22.73 10.84
C TYR A 214 -8.32 -22.48 10.20
N SER A 215 -9.07 -21.56 10.77
CA SER A 215 -10.37 -21.11 10.26
C SER A 215 -10.29 -19.64 9.89
N PHE A 216 -10.48 -19.32 8.63
CA PHE A 216 -10.49 -17.96 8.11
C PHE A 216 -11.94 -17.51 7.90
N THR A 217 -12.23 -16.26 8.24
CA THR A 217 -13.58 -15.67 8.07
C THR A 217 -13.74 -14.99 6.72
N ASN A 218 -12.61 -14.72 6.07
CA ASN A 218 -12.56 -14.00 4.79
C ASN A 218 -11.39 -14.52 3.94
N LEU A 219 -11.00 -13.75 2.91
CA LEU A 219 -9.85 -14.04 2.07
C LEU A 219 -8.58 -14.21 2.91
N ALA A 220 -7.89 -15.33 2.68
CA ALA A 220 -6.51 -15.55 3.10
C ALA A 220 -5.83 -16.42 2.04
N MET A 221 -4.60 -16.04 1.64
CA MET A 221 -3.90 -16.72 0.56
C MET A 221 -2.38 -16.58 0.69
N ILE A 222 -1.66 -17.54 0.08
CA ILE A 222 -0.20 -17.53 -0.04
C ILE A 222 0.16 -17.73 -1.52
N THR A 223 0.99 -16.85 -2.04
CA THR A 223 1.54 -16.96 -3.39
C THR A 223 3.04 -17.22 -3.31
N ILE A 224 3.52 -18.30 -3.92
CA ILE A 224 4.97 -18.53 -4.06
C ILE A 224 5.49 -17.62 -5.17
N ILE A 225 6.48 -16.81 -4.83
CA ILE A 225 7.14 -15.86 -5.74
C ILE A 225 8.36 -16.50 -6.38
N ASN A 226 9.15 -17.23 -5.59
CA ASN A 226 10.33 -17.93 -6.07
C ASN A 226 10.53 -19.23 -5.28
N LEU A 227 11.10 -20.25 -5.94
CA LEU A 227 11.59 -21.47 -5.31
C LEU A 227 12.85 -21.89 -6.04
N SER A 228 13.98 -21.91 -5.34
CA SER A 228 15.28 -22.25 -5.92
C SER A 228 16.10 -23.13 -4.98
N VAL A 229 16.82 -24.08 -5.56
CA VAL A 229 17.71 -24.99 -4.80
C VAL A 229 18.99 -25.22 -5.59
N GLY A 230 20.12 -24.88 -4.97
CA GLY A 230 21.43 -25.07 -5.55
C GLY A 230 21.68 -24.30 -6.85
N SER A 231 22.54 -24.85 -7.69
CA SER A 231 22.89 -24.32 -9.02
C SER A 231 23.02 -25.49 -10.02
N LEU A 232 23.08 -25.16 -11.30
CA LEU A 232 23.23 -26.17 -12.35
C LEU A 232 24.61 -26.85 -12.30
N ASN A 233 24.74 -27.89 -11.46
CA ASN A 233 25.91 -28.73 -11.34
C ASN A 233 25.48 -30.20 -11.07
N PHE A 234 25.58 -31.04 -12.07
CA PHE A 234 25.07 -32.43 -11.99
C PHE A 234 25.91 -33.35 -11.05
N GLY A 235 27.10 -32.93 -10.63
CA GLY A 235 27.96 -33.67 -9.70
C GLY A 235 27.68 -33.40 -8.22
N ILE A 236 26.80 -32.48 -7.89
CA ILE A 236 26.59 -32.01 -6.52
C ILE A 236 25.10 -32.15 -6.09
N SER A 237 24.92 -32.74 -4.90
CA SER A 237 23.66 -32.60 -4.14
C SER A 237 23.72 -31.30 -3.31
N PRO A 238 22.88 -30.29 -3.57
CA PRO A 238 23.05 -28.96 -3.01
C PRO A 238 22.73 -28.90 -1.51
N ALA A 239 23.38 -27.95 -0.82
CA ALA A 239 23.12 -27.65 0.58
C ALA A 239 22.12 -26.48 0.77
N ASN A 240 22.03 -25.57 -0.21
CA ASN A 240 21.28 -24.33 -0.06
C ASN A 240 19.99 -24.36 -0.90
N GLY A 241 18.91 -23.88 -0.33
CA GLY A 241 17.65 -23.65 -1.01
C GLY A 241 16.88 -22.51 -0.40
N GLU A 242 16.02 -21.91 -1.18
CA GLU A 242 15.23 -20.73 -0.81
C GLU A 242 13.83 -20.82 -1.38
N ILE A 243 12.87 -20.35 -0.61
CA ILE A 243 11.50 -20.06 -1.06
C ILE A 243 11.12 -18.63 -0.67
N SER A 244 10.62 -17.88 -1.64
CA SER A 244 10.04 -16.56 -1.41
C SER A 244 8.53 -16.63 -1.66
N LEU A 245 7.76 -16.01 -0.78
CA LEU A 245 6.31 -16.05 -0.83
C LEU A 245 5.71 -14.73 -0.34
N THR A 246 4.50 -14.42 -0.82
CA THR A 246 3.67 -13.35 -0.28
C THR A 246 2.45 -13.98 0.39
N MET A 247 2.23 -13.61 1.64
CA MET A 247 1.02 -13.92 2.39
C MET A 247 0.08 -12.73 2.35
N ARG A 248 -1.22 -12.98 2.21
CA ARG A 248 -2.24 -11.95 2.13
C ARG A 248 -3.50 -12.41 2.81
N ALA A 249 -4.10 -11.53 3.62
CA ALA A 249 -5.40 -11.79 4.24
C ALA A 249 -6.23 -10.51 4.28
N ALA A 250 -7.55 -10.64 4.24
CA ALA A 250 -8.44 -9.50 4.40
C ALA A 250 -8.23 -8.83 5.76
N LYS A 251 -7.98 -9.62 6.82
CA LYS A 251 -7.80 -9.14 8.18
C LYS A 251 -6.38 -9.38 8.69
N GLU A 252 -5.87 -8.44 9.45
CA GLU A 252 -4.51 -8.54 10.02
C GLU A 252 -4.33 -9.75 10.95
N ASN A 253 -5.34 -10.08 11.77
CA ASN A 253 -5.26 -11.25 12.63
C ASN A 253 -5.23 -12.58 11.83
N GLU A 254 -5.85 -12.62 10.66
CA GLU A 254 -5.81 -13.78 9.75
C GLU A 254 -4.48 -13.84 9.00
N LEU A 255 -3.86 -12.70 8.67
CA LEU A 255 -2.48 -12.67 8.18
C LEU A 255 -1.52 -13.29 9.21
N LYS A 256 -1.64 -12.93 10.50
CA LYS A 256 -0.84 -13.51 11.59
C LYS A 256 -1.01 -15.03 11.70
N MET A 257 -2.20 -15.56 11.41
CA MET A 257 -2.42 -17.01 11.37
C MET A 257 -1.65 -17.69 10.22
N LEU A 258 -1.56 -17.05 9.05
CA LEU A 258 -0.74 -17.54 7.95
C LEU A 258 0.76 -17.51 8.31
N GLU A 259 1.22 -16.41 8.90
CA GLU A 259 2.59 -16.26 9.38
C GLU A 259 2.95 -17.33 10.42
N GLU A 260 2.06 -17.57 11.39
CA GLU A 260 2.24 -18.63 12.40
C GLU A 260 2.37 -20.00 11.75
N TYR A 261 1.51 -20.31 10.76
CA TYR A 261 1.60 -21.58 10.03
C TYR A 261 2.95 -21.73 9.33
N VAL A 262 3.40 -20.71 8.61
CA VAL A 262 4.67 -20.71 7.89
C VAL A 262 5.85 -20.85 8.87
N ARG A 263 5.91 -20.00 9.90
CA ARG A 263 6.99 -20.03 10.90
C ARG A 263 7.04 -21.40 11.60
N ARG A 264 5.91 -21.93 12.06
CA ARG A 264 5.84 -23.25 12.72
C ARG A 264 6.37 -24.37 11.84
N TYR A 265 6.09 -24.34 10.52
CA TYR A 265 6.62 -25.34 9.60
C TYR A 265 8.15 -25.31 9.58
N PHE A 266 8.74 -24.15 9.39
CA PHE A 266 10.19 -24.01 9.28
C PHE A 266 10.91 -24.10 10.63
N ASP A 267 10.29 -23.71 11.73
CA ASP A 267 10.85 -23.92 13.07
C ASP A 267 11.05 -25.41 13.40
N ASN A 268 10.17 -26.29 12.94
CA ASN A 268 10.31 -27.74 13.08
C ASN A 268 11.48 -28.33 12.28
N LEU A 269 12.10 -27.55 11.40
CA LEU A 269 13.26 -27.97 10.60
C LEU A 269 14.61 -27.52 11.22
N LYS A 270 14.60 -26.68 12.25
CA LYS A 270 15.82 -26.09 12.86
C LYS A 270 16.78 -27.13 13.46
N ASP A 271 16.29 -28.29 13.84
CA ASP A 271 17.15 -29.39 14.33
C ASP A 271 17.98 -30.03 13.20
N LYS A 272 17.60 -29.81 11.92
CA LYS A 272 18.23 -30.42 10.73
C LYS A 272 18.90 -29.39 9.85
N PHE A 273 18.29 -28.22 9.68
CA PHE A 273 18.75 -27.15 8.78
C PHE A 273 19.05 -25.88 9.55
N GLU A 274 20.01 -25.11 9.07
CA GLU A 274 20.09 -23.69 9.42
C GLU A 274 18.96 -22.98 8.68
N VAL A 275 18.01 -22.38 9.42
CA VAL A 275 16.81 -21.74 8.90
C VAL A 275 16.92 -20.25 9.11
N HIS A 276 16.75 -19.47 8.04
CA HIS A 276 16.69 -18.02 8.10
C HIS A 276 15.42 -17.54 7.42
N ILE A 277 14.69 -16.62 8.08
CA ILE A 277 13.45 -16.00 7.58
C ILE A 277 13.64 -14.51 7.59
N GLU A 278 13.53 -13.89 6.44
CA GLU A 278 13.52 -12.43 6.25
C GLU A 278 12.13 -11.97 5.85
N GLU A 279 11.76 -10.81 6.36
CA GLU A 279 10.46 -10.18 6.12
C GLU A 279 10.64 -8.99 5.18
N PHE A 280 9.68 -8.82 4.25
CA PHE A 280 9.65 -7.76 3.24
C PHE A 280 8.23 -7.20 3.09
N ASP A 281 8.13 -5.94 2.71
CA ASP A 281 6.93 -5.29 2.20
C ASP A 281 5.69 -5.61 3.05
N ARG A 282 5.75 -5.25 4.33
CA ARG A 282 4.63 -5.43 5.26
C ARG A 282 3.64 -4.28 5.09
N PHE A 283 2.40 -4.66 4.87
CA PHE A 283 1.26 -3.74 4.83
C PHE A 283 0.23 -4.17 5.88
N ASP A 284 -0.18 -3.26 6.72
CA ASP A 284 -1.30 -3.47 7.63
C ASP A 284 -2.62 -3.50 6.85
N GLU A 285 -3.66 -4.09 7.44
CA GLU A 285 -5.01 -4.01 6.90
C GLU A 285 -5.42 -2.54 6.73
N ASN A 286 -5.68 -2.09 5.49
CA ASN A 286 -6.29 -0.80 5.26
C ASN A 286 -7.76 -0.87 5.69
N TYR A 287 -8.07 -0.15 6.76
CA TYR A 287 -9.32 -0.23 7.50
C TYR A 287 -9.98 1.12 7.63
N SER A 288 -11.23 1.23 7.18
CA SER A 288 -12.06 2.41 7.41
C SER A 288 -12.92 2.24 8.66
N ASP A 289 -12.81 3.17 9.60
CA ASP A 289 -13.58 3.15 10.84
C ASP A 289 -15.09 3.24 10.56
N PRO A 290 -15.92 2.28 11.00
CA PRO A 290 -17.34 2.26 10.66
C PRO A 290 -18.12 3.49 11.13
N LYS A 291 -17.73 4.11 12.27
CA LYS A 291 -18.40 5.32 12.77
C LYS A 291 -18.03 6.52 11.92
N LEU A 292 -16.74 6.66 11.58
CA LEU A 292 -16.27 7.70 10.69
C LEU A 292 -16.93 7.59 9.31
N VAL A 293 -17.06 6.37 8.78
CA VAL A 293 -17.77 6.10 7.53
C VAL A 293 -19.23 6.54 7.65
N GLU A 294 -19.95 6.11 8.69
CA GLU A 294 -21.36 6.49 8.89
C GLU A 294 -21.56 8.00 8.98
N GLU A 295 -20.68 8.71 9.68
CA GLU A 295 -20.72 10.18 9.78
C GLU A 295 -20.40 10.85 8.45
N THR A 296 -19.43 10.34 7.70
CA THR A 296 -18.97 10.91 6.43
C THR A 296 -20.01 10.75 5.32
N ILE A 297 -20.62 9.57 5.18
CA ILE A 297 -21.64 9.34 4.15
C ILE A 297 -22.95 10.12 4.38
N LYS A 298 -23.22 10.54 5.61
CA LYS A 298 -24.34 11.46 5.91
C LYS A 298 -24.09 12.90 5.46
N ARG A 299 -22.82 13.29 5.34
CA ARG A 299 -22.40 14.65 4.95
C ARG A 299 -22.08 14.77 3.47
N ILE A 300 -21.67 13.69 2.82
CA ILE A 300 -21.18 13.69 1.45
C ILE A 300 -22.10 12.83 0.58
N ASP A 301 -22.85 13.49 -0.28
CA ASP A 301 -23.70 12.81 -1.26
C ASP A 301 -22.89 12.29 -2.45
N GLY A 302 -23.42 11.23 -3.09
CA GLY A 302 -22.89 10.67 -4.34
C GLY A 302 -21.75 9.66 -4.15
N LEU A 303 -21.55 9.17 -2.92
CA LEU A 303 -20.63 8.08 -2.64
C LEU A 303 -21.31 6.74 -2.93
N GLU A 304 -20.62 5.82 -3.59
CA GLU A 304 -21.09 4.45 -3.85
C GLU A 304 -20.39 3.44 -2.93
N TYR A 305 -21.15 2.45 -2.46
CA TYR A 305 -20.63 1.38 -1.62
C TYR A 305 -19.83 0.36 -2.43
N LEU A 306 -18.60 0.04 -1.99
CA LEU A 306 -17.79 -1.02 -2.54
C LEU A 306 -18.11 -2.35 -1.82
N PRO A 307 -18.73 -3.34 -2.50
CA PRO A 307 -19.27 -4.53 -1.83
C PRO A 307 -18.18 -5.45 -1.26
N GLU A 308 -17.01 -5.52 -1.91
CA GLU A 308 -15.91 -6.39 -1.51
C GLU A 308 -14.62 -5.59 -1.32
N PRO A 309 -13.73 -5.98 -0.41
CA PRO A 309 -12.43 -5.34 -0.27
C PRO A 309 -11.57 -5.58 -1.51
N ILE A 310 -10.64 -4.67 -1.78
CA ILE A 310 -9.64 -4.86 -2.83
C ILE A 310 -8.55 -5.80 -2.32
N ARG A 311 -8.14 -6.76 -3.15
CA ARG A 311 -7.10 -7.75 -2.79
C ARG A 311 -5.69 -7.18 -2.72
N ALA A 312 -5.45 -6.01 -3.28
CA ALA A 312 -4.20 -5.27 -3.13
C ALA A 312 -4.00 -4.82 -1.67
N SER A 313 -2.84 -4.31 -1.36
CA SER A 313 -2.50 -3.72 -0.06
C SER A 313 -2.13 -2.25 -0.23
N GLU A 314 -2.14 -1.51 0.86
CA GLU A 314 -1.91 -0.07 0.92
C GLU A 314 -1.42 0.28 2.32
N ASP A 315 -0.32 1.00 2.43
CA ASP A 315 0.29 1.30 3.73
C ASP A 315 -0.47 2.34 4.56
N PHE A 316 -1.46 3.02 3.97
CA PHE A 316 -2.42 3.87 4.69
C PHE A 316 -3.04 3.16 5.91
N GLY A 317 -3.16 1.84 5.86
CA GLY A 317 -3.63 1.02 6.97
C GLY A 317 -2.87 1.21 8.28
N PHE A 318 -1.61 1.67 8.22
CA PHE A 318 -0.78 1.98 9.38
C PHE A 318 -1.38 3.11 10.25
N TYR A 319 -2.07 4.07 9.66
CA TYR A 319 -2.59 5.24 10.39
C TYR A 319 -3.73 4.92 11.35
N LYS A 320 -4.43 3.78 11.20
CA LYS A 320 -5.53 3.37 12.09
C LYS A 320 -5.13 3.23 13.56
N GLN A 321 -3.84 3.08 13.84
CA GLN A 321 -3.34 3.01 15.22
C GLN A 321 -3.29 4.36 15.93
N PHE A 322 -3.40 5.47 15.19
CA PHE A 322 -3.31 6.84 15.74
C PHE A 322 -4.66 7.55 15.77
N ALA A 323 -5.52 7.31 14.78
CA ALA A 323 -6.82 7.96 14.65
C ALA A 323 -7.79 7.11 13.81
N PRO A 324 -9.10 7.34 13.90
CA PRO A 324 -10.07 6.84 12.94
C PRO A 324 -9.69 7.20 11.51
N CYS A 325 -9.68 6.22 10.61
CA CYS A 325 -9.30 6.37 9.21
C CYS A 325 -10.48 6.11 8.29
N MET A 326 -10.49 6.75 7.13
CA MET A 326 -11.38 6.40 6.03
C MET A 326 -10.65 6.52 4.69
N PHE A 327 -10.74 5.46 3.89
CA PHE A 327 -10.10 5.38 2.58
C PHE A 327 -11.12 5.24 1.47
N PHE A 328 -10.87 5.93 0.36
CA PHE A 328 -11.79 5.99 -0.77
C PHE A 328 -11.13 5.47 -2.05
N PHE A 329 -11.96 5.08 -3.02
CA PHE A 329 -11.49 4.88 -4.39
C PHE A 329 -12.20 5.84 -5.33
N VAL A 330 -11.43 6.40 -6.28
CA VAL A 330 -11.99 7.16 -7.39
C VAL A 330 -11.92 6.29 -8.63
N GLY A 331 -13.07 5.95 -9.19
CA GLY A 331 -13.13 5.10 -10.37
C GLY A 331 -12.57 5.77 -11.62
N MET A 332 -11.78 4.99 -12.40
CA MET A 332 -11.15 5.42 -13.65
C MET A 332 -11.89 4.91 -14.91
N GLY A 333 -12.92 4.06 -14.75
CA GLY A 333 -13.53 3.37 -15.89
C GLY A 333 -12.72 2.17 -16.37
N ASP A 334 -13.03 1.71 -17.57
CA ASP A 334 -12.33 0.57 -18.19
C ASP A 334 -11.02 1.03 -18.82
N CYS A 335 -9.91 0.72 -18.15
CA CYS A 335 -8.54 1.07 -18.55
C CYS A 335 -7.56 0.00 -18.07
N PRO A 336 -6.30 -0.01 -18.54
CA PRO A 336 -5.28 -0.95 -18.05
C PRO A 336 -5.17 -0.92 -16.53
N SER A 337 -4.96 -2.10 -15.92
CA SER A 337 -4.80 -2.25 -14.47
C SER A 337 -3.56 -1.49 -13.96
N LEU A 338 -3.57 -1.16 -12.67
CA LEU A 338 -2.38 -0.66 -11.97
C LEU A 338 -1.19 -1.60 -12.20
N HIS A 339 0.03 -1.05 -12.19
CA HIS A 339 1.31 -1.72 -12.43
C HIS A 339 1.47 -2.31 -13.86
N ASN A 340 0.52 -2.12 -14.74
CA ASN A 340 0.66 -2.51 -16.15
C ASN A 340 1.43 -1.43 -16.91
N ASP A 341 2.39 -1.81 -17.78
CA ASP A 341 3.20 -0.86 -18.56
C ASP A 341 2.38 0.09 -19.46
N LEU A 342 1.13 -0.26 -19.75
CA LEU A 342 0.19 0.56 -20.52
C LEU A 342 -0.70 1.44 -19.62
N TYR A 343 -0.56 1.34 -18.29
CA TYR A 343 -1.33 2.17 -17.39
C TYR A 343 -1.03 3.65 -17.58
N LYS A 344 -2.08 4.47 -17.51
CA LYS A 344 -2.00 5.94 -17.49
C LYS A 344 -3.06 6.48 -16.57
N PHE A 345 -2.66 7.41 -15.70
CA PHE A 345 -3.61 8.16 -14.91
C PHE A 345 -4.50 9.04 -15.80
N ASP A 346 -5.78 9.07 -15.51
CA ASP A 346 -6.77 9.84 -16.25
C ASP A 346 -7.03 11.18 -15.56
N ASP A 347 -6.61 12.29 -16.19
CA ASP A 347 -6.76 13.63 -15.62
C ASP A 347 -8.21 14.03 -15.33
N ASP A 348 -9.18 13.42 -16.03
CA ASP A 348 -10.60 13.73 -15.83
C ASP A 348 -11.11 13.36 -14.42
N ILE A 349 -10.40 12.52 -13.67
CA ILE A 349 -10.81 12.17 -12.30
C ILE A 349 -10.25 13.12 -11.24
N ILE A 350 -9.33 14.02 -11.60
CA ILE A 350 -8.70 14.97 -10.67
C ILE A 350 -9.76 15.80 -9.94
N GLU A 351 -10.68 16.40 -10.70
CA GLU A 351 -11.73 17.25 -10.12
C GLU A 351 -12.60 16.48 -9.13
N THR A 352 -12.91 15.21 -9.41
CA THR A 352 -13.68 14.34 -8.51
C THR A 352 -12.97 14.14 -7.18
N GLY A 353 -11.67 13.85 -7.20
CA GLY A 353 -10.86 13.69 -5.97
C GLY A 353 -10.71 14.99 -5.19
N VAL A 354 -10.49 16.11 -5.87
CA VAL A 354 -10.43 17.45 -5.26
C VAL A 354 -11.73 17.79 -4.54
N GLU A 355 -12.88 17.61 -5.20
CA GLU A 355 -14.19 17.90 -4.60
C GLU A 355 -14.52 16.97 -3.42
N LEU A 356 -14.06 15.71 -3.45
CA LEU A 356 -14.14 14.80 -2.31
C LEU A 356 -13.40 15.41 -1.10
N PHE A 357 -12.12 15.73 -1.23
CA PHE A 357 -11.33 16.27 -0.12
C PHE A 357 -11.87 17.61 0.38
N LYS A 358 -12.36 18.48 -0.50
CA LYS A 358 -13.03 19.73 -0.11
C LYS A 358 -14.29 19.48 0.74
N LYS A 359 -15.12 18.49 0.36
CA LYS A 359 -16.31 18.10 1.13
C LYS A 359 -15.94 17.50 2.50
N ILE A 360 -14.84 16.75 2.60
CA ILE A 360 -14.34 16.22 3.87
C ILE A 360 -13.93 17.36 4.81
N CYS A 361 -13.30 18.40 4.29
CA CYS A 361 -12.88 19.56 5.08
C CYS A 361 -14.07 20.36 5.65
N ARG A 362 -15.19 20.44 4.97
CA ARG A 362 -16.42 21.11 5.44
C ARG A 362 -17.09 20.33 6.56
#